data_65705898bce6b30f704dbee7a5d64760
#
_entry.id   65705898bce6b30f704dbee7a5d64760
#
_cell.length_a   1.000
_cell.length_b   1.000
_cell.length_c   1.000
_cell.angle_alpha   90.00
_cell.angle_beta   90.00
_cell.angle_gamma   90.00
#
_symmetry.space_group_name_H-M   'P 1'
#
loop_
_entity.id
_entity.type
_entity.pdbx_description
1 polymer ?
#
loop_
_entity_poly.entity_id
_entity_poly.type
_entity_poly.pdbx_seq_one_letter_code
_entity_poly.pdbx_strand_id
1 'polypeptide(L)'
;AIAASPLSKSLQGKPVLVEVYATWCSACQNIKPVMNSLRQKEGNSVHWVRFDVSNPTAAKQSATRAEKLGLSQFFKSNRSQTSLVSIFNPETGAAVNTFRAQTKIDPYLKAIKTTRAMLNR
;
A
#
# COMPACT_ATOMS: atom_id res chain seq x y z
N ALA A 1 -2.75 -4.16 21.59
CA ALA A 1 -2.81 -3.74 20.20
C ALA A 1 -2.61 -2.22 20.11
N ILE A 2 -1.83 -1.79 19.16
CA ILE A 2 -1.62 -0.36 18.92
C ILE A 2 -2.81 0.17 18.12
N ALA A 3 -3.47 1.20 18.62
CA ALA A 3 -4.56 1.84 17.90
C ALA A 3 -4.01 2.50 16.63
N ALA A 4 -4.70 2.29 15.51
CA ALA A 4 -4.34 2.93 14.26
C ALA A 4 -4.53 4.45 14.40
N SER A 5 -3.69 5.22 13.73
CA SER A 5 -3.75 6.68 13.71
C SER A 5 -3.92 7.16 12.28
N PRO A 6 -4.55 8.32 12.06
CA PRO A 6 -4.67 8.86 10.70
C PRO A 6 -3.32 8.96 10.02
N LEU A 7 -3.32 8.72 8.70
CA LEU A 7 -2.13 8.88 7.88
C LEU A 7 -1.87 10.37 7.63
N SER A 8 -0.71 10.68 7.05
CA SER A 8 -0.33 12.06 6.80
C SER A 8 -1.34 12.80 5.91
N LYS A 9 -1.31 14.13 5.94
CA LYS A 9 -2.19 14.97 5.12
C LYS A 9 -2.06 14.66 3.64
N SER A 10 -0.85 14.33 3.19
CA SER A 10 -0.60 14.04 1.78
C SER A 10 -1.34 12.79 1.29
N LEU A 11 -1.79 11.94 2.20
CA LEU A 11 -2.50 10.69 1.87
C LEU A 11 -4.00 10.76 2.13
N GLN A 12 -4.53 11.92 2.54
CA GLN A 12 -5.95 12.04 2.83
C GLN A 12 -6.79 12.17 1.56
N GLY A 13 -8.08 11.89 1.68
CA GLY A 13 -9.07 12.09 0.63
C GLY A 13 -9.28 10.94 -0.33
N LYS A 14 -8.38 9.97 -0.35
CA LYS A 14 -8.43 8.82 -1.28
C LYS A 14 -7.97 7.55 -0.59
N PRO A 15 -8.42 6.37 -1.05
CA PRO A 15 -7.81 5.11 -0.59
C PRO A 15 -6.31 5.13 -0.86
N VAL A 16 -5.54 4.54 0.04
CA VAL A 16 -4.08 4.46 -0.07
C VAL A 16 -3.68 3.02 -0.33
N LEU A 17 -2.99 2.79 -1.44
CA LEU A 17 -2.45 1.47 -1.77
C LEU A 17 -0.96 1.47 -1.48
N VAL A 18 -0.52 0.57 -0.61
CA VAL A 18 0.89 0.44 -0.22
C VAL A 18 1.41 -0.91 -0.67
N GLU A 19 2.49 -0.89 -1.44
CA GLU A 19 3.16 -2.09 -1.94
C GLU A 19 4.55 -2.21 -1.32
N VAL A 20 4.88 -3.39 -0.80
CA VAL A 20 6.25 -3.71 -0.35
C VAL A 20 6.94 -4.43 -1.50
N TYR A 21 7.98 -3.83 -2.04
CA TYR A 21 8.60 -4.22 -3.31
C TYR A 21 10.10 -4.48 -3.18
N ALA A 22 10.59 -5.45 -3.94
CA ALA A 22 12.02 -5.66 -4.14
C ALA A 22 12.27 -6.16 -5.55
N THR A 23 13.39 -5.74 -6.14
CA THR A 23 13.75 -6.15 -7.51
C THR A 23 14.00 -7.64 -7.62
N TRP A 24 14.51 -8.26 -6.54
CA TRP A 24 14.82 -9.70 -6.51
C TRP A 24 13.61 -10.57 -6.16
N CYS A 25 12.45 -9.99 -5.94
CA CYS A 25 11.23 -10.69 -5.52
C CYS A 25 10.46 -11.19 -6.74
N SER A 26 10.43 -12.51 -6.97
CA SER A 26 9.70 -13.08 -8.11
C SER A 26 8.19 -12.83 -8.02
N ALA A 27 7.61 -12.91 -6.82
CA ALA A 27 6.19 -12.62 -6.63
C ALA A 27 5.86 -11.16 -6.95
N CYS A 28 6.78 -10.22 -6.66
CA CYS A 28 6.62 -8.82 -7.03
C CYS A 28 6.55 -8.66 -8.56
N GLN A 29 7.39 -9.42 -9.29
CA GLN A 29 7.35 -9.39 -10.76
C GLN A 29 6.04 -9.99 -11.27
N ASN A 30 5.53 -11.03 -10.61
CA ASN A 30 4.28 -11.68 -11.01
C ASN A 30 3.05 -10.76 -10.84
N ILE A 31 3.06 -9.86 -9.85
CA ILE A 31 1.94 -8.94 -9.66
C ILE A 31 2.10 -7.63 -10.45
N LYS A 32 3.24 -7.42 -11.09
CA LYS A 32 3.50 -6.19 -11.85
C LYS A 32 2.43 -5.89 -12.90
N PRO A 33 2.01 -6.86 -13.73
CA PRO A 33 0.95 -6.59 -14.72
C PRO A 33 -0.37 -6.15 -14.06
N VAL A 34 -0.79 -6.78 -12.97
CA VAL A 34 -2.03 -6.39 -12.30
C VAL A 34 -1.90 -5.02 -11.64
N MET A 35 -0.74 -4.68 -11.09
CA MET A 35 -0.49 -3.35 -10.54
C MET A 35 -0.57 -2.28 -11.63
N ASN A 36 0.01 -2.54 -12.80
CA ASN A 36 -0.06 -1.61 -13.93
C ASN A 36 -1.50 -1.41 -14.40
N SER A 37 -2.27 -2.50 -14.53
CA SER A 37 -3.67 -2.41 -14.92
C SER A 37 -4.49 -1.64 -13.88
N LEU A 38 -4.20 -1.86 -12.61
CA LEU A 38 -4.89 -1.18 -11.53
C LEU A 38 -4.63 0.34 -11.57
N ARG A 39 -3.38 0.74 -11.83
CA ARG A 39 -3.02 2.15 -11.98
C ARG A 39 -3.75 2.79 -13.16
N GLN A 40 -3.89 2.07 -14.26
CA GLN A 40 -4.61 2.57 -15.43
C GLN A 40 -6.10 2.77 -15.12
N LYS A 41 -6.70 1.85 -14.38
CA LYS A 41 -8.13 1.91 -14.07
C LYS A 41 -8.44 2.95 -12.98
N GLU A 42 -7.65 3.01 -11.94
CA GLU A 42 -7.94 3.85 -10.77
C GLU A 42 -7.19 5.18 -10.78
N GLY A 43 -6.03 5.24 -11.43
CA GLY A 43 -5.30 6.49 -11.66
C GLY A 43 -5.23 7.40 -10.46
N ASN A 44 -5.75 8.61 -10.61
CA ASN A 44 -5.70 9.64 -9.56
C ASN A 44 -6.71 9.44 -8.44
N SER A 45 -7.54 8.41 -8.50
CA SER A 45 -8.52 8.14 -7.43
C SER A 45 -7.93 7.37 -6.24
N VAL A 46 -6.66 7.02 -6.31
CA VAL A 46 -5.93 6.28 -5.28
C VAL A 46 -4.58 6.95 -5.05
N HIS A 47 -4.12 6.98 -3.81
CA HIS A 47 -2.75 7.36 -3.49
C HIS A 47 -1.87 6.10 -3.57
N TRP A 48 -0.83 6.15 -4.40
CA TRP A 48 0.08 5.03 -4.63
C TRP A 48 1.35 5.19 -3.82
N VAL A 49 1.66 4.21 -2.99
CA VAL A 49 2.87 4.20 -2.17
C VAL A 49 3.60 2.88 -2.39
N ARG A 50 4.89 2.96 -2.70
CA ARG A 50 5.74 1.78 -2.83
C ARG A 50 6.92 1.91 -1.88
N PHE A 51 7.11 0.90 -1.04
CA PHE A 51 8.30 0.81 -0.19
C PHE A 51 9.25 -0.20 -0.81
N ASP A 52 10.33 0.30 -1.40
CA ASP A 52 11.35 -0.53 -2.02
C ASP A 52 12.35 -0.99 -0.95
N VAL A 53 12.49 -2.29 -0.80
CA VAL A 53 13.42 -2.89 0.16
C VAL A 53 14.45 -3.78 -0.55
N SER A 54 14.76 -3.46 -1.82
CA SER A 54 15.66 -4.25 -2.66
C SER A 54 17.07 -4.34 -2.08
N ASN A 55 17.52 -3.32 -1.39
CA ASN A 55 18.85 -3.26 -0.77
C ASN A 55 18.78 -2.41 0.50
N PRO A 56 19.84 -2.40 1.33
CA PRO A 56 19.82 -1.64 2.59
C PRO A 56 19.58 -0.14 2.42
N THR A 57 20.11 0.48 1.37
CA THR A 57 19.91 1.91 1.11
C THR A 57 18.45 2.21 0.79
N ALA A 58 17.84 1.44 -0.11
CA ALA A 58 16.43 1.58 -0.47
C ALA A 58 15.53 1.35 0.74
N ALA A 59 15.84 0.32 1.54
CA ALA A 59 15.06 0.00 2.73
C ALA A 59 15.12 1.15 3.75
N LYS A 60 16.27 1.79 3.92
CA LYS A 60 16.43 2.92 4.83
C LYS A 60 15.64 4.14 4.35
N GLN A 61 15.68 4.41 3.05
CA GLN A 61 14.89 5.50 2.45
C GLN A 61 13.40 5.24 2.62
N SER A 62 12.97 4.00 2.43
CA SER A 62 11.58 3.60 2.62
C SER A 62 11.13 3.75 4.07
N ALA A 63 11.99 3.40 5.04
CA ALA A 63 11.71 3.58 6.46
C ALA A 63 11.47 5.06 6.79
N THR A 64 12.31 5.95 6.27
CA THR A 64 12.18 7.40 6.47
C THR A 64 10.87 7.90 5.86
N ARG A 65 10.56 7.45 4.65
CA ARG A 65 9.31 7.82 3.97
C ARG A 65 8.10 7.32 4.75
N ALA A 66 8.16 6.09 5.26
CA ALA A 66 7.08 5.51 6.05
C ALA A 66 6.77 6.36 7.29
N GLU A 67 7.79 6.87 7.98
CA GLU A 67 7.61 7.76 9.11
C GLU A 67 6.85 9.02 8.72
N LYS A 68 7.24 9.65 7.62
CA LYS A 68 6.59 10.87 7.13
C LYS A 68 5.13 10.64 6.76
N LEU A 69 4.81 9.44 6.28
CA LEU A 69 3.46 9.11 5.83
C LEU A 69 2.54 8.58 6.94
N GLY A 70 3.09 8.31 8.12
CA GLY A 70 2.32 7.70 9.21
C GLY A 70 2.21 6.19 9.07
N LEU A 71 3.10 5.55 8.31
CA LEU A 71 3.10 4.12 8.02
C LEU A 71 4.29 3.39 8.63
N SER A 72 4.96 4.00 9.62
CA SER A 72 6.15 3.42 10.22
C SER A 72 5.90 2.04 10.82
N GLN A 73 4.80 1.87 11.55
CA GLN A 73 4.47 0.61 12.20
C GLN A 73 4.20 -0.48 11.16
N PHE A 74 3.45 -0.14 10.10
CA PHE A 74 3.18 -1.06 9.00
C PHE A 74 4.50 -1.49 8.35
N PHE A 75 5.38 -0.53 8.07
CA PHE A 75 6.66 -0.83 7.42
C PHE A 75 7.52 -1.75 8.28
N LYS A 76 7.67 -1.45 9.55
CA LYS A 76 8.46 -2.26 10.48
C LYS A 76 7.94 -3.71 10.56
N SER A 77 6.62 -3.85 10.58
CA SER A 77 6.00 -5.18 10.70
C SER A 77 6.06 -6.00 9.41
N ASN A 78 6.15 -5.34 8.25
CA ASN A 78 5.98 -6.01 6.96
C ASN A 78 7.13 -5.84 5.98
N ARG A 79 8.25 -5.23 6.39
CA ARG A 79 9.36 -4.94 5.48
C ARG A 79 9.97 -6.19 4.84
N SER A 80 9.83 -7.35 5.45
CA SER A 80 10.32 -8.62 4.89
C SER A 80 9.28 -9.35 4.05
N GLN A 81 8.05 -8.81 3.96
CA GLN A 81 6.94 -9.42 3.23
C GLN A 81 6.81 -8.77 1.85
N THR A 82 7.80 -9.01 0.98
CA THR A 82 7.76 -8.48 -0.38
C THR A 82 6.58 -9.08 -1.16
N SER A 83 6.02 -8.32 -2.09
CA SER A 83 4.77 -8.59 -2.83
C SER A 83 3.49 -8.36 -2.02
N LEU A 84 3.61 -7.90 -0.78
CA LEU A 84 2.45 -7.56 0.03
C LEU A 84 1.90 -6.22 -0.44
N VAL A 85 0.58 -6.16 -0.63
CA VAL A 85 -0.15 -4.94 -1.01
C VAL A 85 -1.27 -4.74 -0.02
N SER A 86 -1.32 -3.57 0.59
CA SER A 86 -2.33 -3.25 1.59
C SER A 86 -3.09 -1.99 1.19
N ILE A 87 -4.40 -2.02 1.34
CA ILE A 87 -5.27 -0.88 1.05
C ILE A 87 -5.67 -0.26 2.38
N PHE A 88 -5.37 1.05 2.55
CA PHE A 88 -5.61 1.75 3.81
C PHE A 88 -6.72 2.77 3.69
N ASN A 89 -7.46 2.91 4.79
CA ASN A 89 -8.31 4.07 5.02
C ASN A 89 -7.43 5.15 5.66
N PRO A 90 -7.13 6.26 4.97
CA PRO A 90 -6.21 7.26 5.50
C PRO A 90 -6.75 8.02 6.70
N GLU A 91 -8.06 8.09 6.87
CA GLU A 91 -8.67 8.81 8.01
C GLU A 91 -8.41 8.10 9.33
N THR A 92 -8.38 6.78 9.32
CA THR A 92 -8.16 5.96 10.52
C THR A 92 -6.77 5.36 10.59
N GLY A 93 -6.08 5.24 9.44
CA GLY A 93 -4.80 4.54 9.36
C GLY A 93 -4.94 3.04 9.39
N ALA A 94 -6.16 2.51 9.33
CA ALA A 94 -6.40 1.07 9.38
C ALA A 94 -6.29 0.45 8.00
N ALA A 95 -5.68 -0.74 7.91
CA ALA A 95 -5.67 -1.53 6.69
C ALA A 95 -7.05 -2.15 6.49
N VAL A 96 -7.68 -1.85 5.35
CA VAL A 96 -8.99 -2.40 5.01
C VAL A 96 -8.83 -3.83 4.50
N ASN A 97 -7.86 -4.03 3.61
CA ASN A 97 -7.51 -5.35 3.07
C ASN A 97 -6.01 -5.43 2.87
N THR A 98 -5.47 -6.64 2.99
CA THR A 98 -4.06 -6.93 2.73
C THR A 98 -3.98 -8.16 1.85
N PHE A 99 -3.18 -8.07 0.78
CA PHE A 99 -2.98 -9.14 -0.17
C PHE A 99 -1.50 -9.47 -0.28
N ARG A 100 -1.18 -10.72 -0.57
CA ARG A 100 0.20 -11.14 -0.82
C ARG A 100 0.23 -11.97 -2.08
N ALA A 101 1.07 -11.57 -3.05
CA ALA A 101 1.22 -12.25 -4.33
C ALA A 101 -0.11 -12.41 -5.09
N GLN A 102 -1.05 -11.50 -4.88
CA GLN A 102 -2.36 -11.56 -5.53
C GLN A 102 -2.26 -11.07 -6.98
N THR A 103 -2.53 -11.94 -7.93
CA THR A 103 -2.41 -11.65 -9.37
C THR A 103 -3.73 -11.28 -10.04
N LYS A 104 -4.86 -11.41 -9.33
CA LYS A 104 -6.17 -11.05 -9.87
C LYS A 104 -6.53 -9.64 -9.48
N ILE A 105 -7.08 -8.88 -10.44
CA ILE A 105 -7.38 -7.46 -10.22
C ILE A 105 -8.64 -7.24 -9.37
N ASP A 106 -9.64 -8.11 -9.47
CA ASP A 106 -10.93 -7.90 -8.82
C ASP A 106 -10.86 -7.72 -7.30
N PRO A 107 -10.07 -8.51 -6.55
CA PRO A 107 -9.96 -8.28 -5.11
C PRO A 107 -9.44 -6.88 -4.77
N TYR A 108 -8.49 -6.35 -5.55
CA TYR A 108 -7.98 -5.00 -5.33
C TYR A 108 -9.04 -3.94 -5.61
N LEU A 109 -9.76 -4.09 -6.72
CA LEU A 109 -10.82 -3.15 -7.09
C LEU A 109 -11.92 -3.12 -6.04
N LYS A 110 -12.28 -4.27 -5.51
CA LYS A 110 -13.30 -4.38 -4.46
C LYS A 110 -12.84 -3.68 -3.18
N ALA A 111 -11.60 -3.89 -2.77
CA ALA A 111 -11.04 -3.26 -1.58
C ALA A 111 -10.97 -1.74 -1.74
N ILE A 112 -10.57 -1.25 -2.91
CA ILE A 112 -10.50 0.17 -3.22
C ILE A 112 -11.90 0.79 -3.17
N LYS A 113 -12.89 0.11 -3.77
CA LYS A 113 -14.29 0.56 -3.77
C LYS A 113 -14.84 0.64 -2.35
N THR A 114 -14.59 -0.38 -1.54
CA THR A 114 -15.03 -0.42 -0.14
C THR A 114 -14.43 0.74 0.64
N THR A 115 -13.13 0.98 0.47
CA THR A 115 -12.43 2.07 1.16
C THR A 115 -12.97 3.43 0.71
N ARG A 116 -13.20 3.60 -0.58
CA ARG A 116 -13.77 4.84 -1.12
C ARG A 116 -15.14 5.13 -0.52
N ALA A 117 -15.97 4.10 -0.35
CA ALA A 117 -17.29 4.26 0.28
C ALA A 117 -17.16 4.72 1.72
N MET A 118 -16.14 4.27 2.44
CA MET A 118 -15.86 4.72 3.80
C MET A 118 -15.53 6.21 3.87
N LEU A 119 -14.85 6.72 2.84
CA LEU A 119 -14.43 8.12 2.77
C LEU A 119 -15.53 9.06 2.30
N ASN A 120 -16.53 8.55 1.60
CA ASN A 120 -17.62 9.34 1.01
C ASN A 120 -18.89 9.30 1.86
N ARG A 121 -18.72 9.45 3.15
CA ARG A 121 -19.86 9.45 4.09
C ARG A 121 -20.60 10.77 4.10
#